data_96bca304f02043d646d92f70c02f728c
#
_entry.id   96bca304f02043d646d92f70c02f728c
#
_cell.length_a   1.000
_cell.length_b   1.000
_cell.length_c   1.000
_cell.angle_alpha   90.00
_cell.angle_beta   90.00
_cell.angle_gamma   90.00
#
_symmetry.space_group_name_H-M   'P 1'
#
loop_
_entity.id
_entity.type
_entity.pdbx_description
1 polymer ?
#
loop_
_entity_poly.entity_id
_entity_poly.type
_entity_poly.pdbx_seq_one_letter_code
_entity_poly.pdbx_strand_id
1 'polypeptide(L)'
;MKLGSLVFAVSTASVAGFSSQSFPAARSSTQLYQFATASQGLVDVTDIWSPRDVYSMEQWAAQCGMQKADGVELYSEDGGDYTLITQSGVGAGQPVVMVPASIVVNGASVEQEFGPGCLRDAEAVLMKVDEDARRKGEPSTSHYRLPLFKLMVKILSEWEKGQDSMWYPWLNSLPRQFYNGVSMTSKCFDCLPPYAGWLAYNERHNFGHFNMALKQGNIPLSPNTINNREAVKWAYNVALTRFFEVWQPERNKVIGPMIDMINHAAEPNCQISFDQSGNGQVVALYDIPAGSPLTVSYGDPTNPTPIFAQYGFLPQDCATIFCKAIHLEKQIRELGYEFNELLFQTQSGEIAPKVWDIFLYDLLKKNDPGSAQQFGAACQNNDEQTKQQYHDQYFAYTLEALKEHVYSILRDAEGLTAKAQTYDLERHPRVPVIVAHNQLVLQTFGMTAALLEQMG
;
A
#
# COMPACT_ATOMS: atom_id res chain seq x y z
N MET A 1 7.29 12.50 9.69
CA MET A 1 5.86 12.42 9.33
C MET A 1 5.15 11.58 10.36
N LYS A 2 4.31 12.19 11.19
CA LYS A 2 3.40 11.44 12.06
C LYS A 2 2.18 11.10 11.22
N LEU A 3 1.96 9.84 10.89
CA LEU A 3 0.67 9.33 10.44
C LEU A 3 -0.26 9.34 11.64
N GLY A 4 -1.03 10.41 11.78
CA GLY A 4 -2.09 10.49 12.78
C GLY A 4 -3.30 9.70 12.30
N SER A 5 -3.85 8.86 13.17
CA SER A 5 -5.13 8.18 12.97
C SER A 5 -6.24 9.24 12.92
N LEU A 6 -6.83 9.46 11.74
CA LEU A 6 -8.05 10.25 11.60
C LEU A 6 -9.26 9.32 11.64
N VAL A 7 -10.19 9.65 12.52
CA VAL A 7 -11.55 9.10 12.57
C VAL A 7 -12.39 9.91 11.59
N PHE A 8 -12.97 9.29 10.57
CA PHE A 8 -13.79 9.96 9.56
C PHE A 8 -15.27 9.87 9.88
N ALA A 9 -15.96 11.02 9.68
CA ALA A 9 -17.42 11.12 9.67
C ALA A 9 -17.93 10.89 8.24
N VAL A 10 -19.00 10.10 8.12
CA VAL A 10 -19.59 9.63 6.86
C VAL A 10 -20.52 10.69 6.27
N SER A 11 -20.38 10.97 4.97
CA SER A 11 -21.43 11.62 4.16
C SER A 11 -21.72 10.79 2.90
N THR A 12 -23.00 10.60 2.62
CA THR A 12 -23.56 9.72 1.58
C THR A 12 -23.68 10.43 0.23
N ALA A 13 -23.20 9.84 -0.85
CA ALA A 13 -23.60 10.16 -2.22
C ALA A 13 -23.58 8.94 -3.14
N SER A 14 -24.53 8.90 -4.04
CA SER A 14 -25.07 7.76 -4.79
C SER A 14 -24.19 7.23 -5.94
N VAL A 15 -24.37 5.94 -6.17
CA VAL A 15 -23.70 5.06 -7.16
C VAL A 15 -24.22 5.27 -8.58
N ALA A 16 -23.34 5.34 -9.58
CA ALA A 16 -23.64 5.17 -11.00
C ALA A 16 -22.65 4.18 -11.66
N GLY A 17 -23.24 3.31 -12.45
CA GLY A 17 -22.81 2.05 -13.01
C GLY A 17 -21.44 1.92 -13.70
N PHE A 18 -20.93 0.71 -13.60
CA PHE A 18 -19.67 0.20 -14.16
C PHE A 18 -19.87 -0.47 -15.53
N SER A 19 -18.92 -0.23 -16.43
CA SER A 19 -18.68 -1.07 -17.61
C SER A 19 -17.36 -1.82 -17.44
N SER A 20 -17.44 -3.16 -17.45
CA SER A 20 -16.31 -4.07 -17.39
C SER A 20 -15.51 -4.06 -18.70
N GLN A 21 -14.21 -3.76 -18.64
CA GLN A 21 -13.29 -4.14 -19.72
C GLN A 21 -12.76 -5.54 -19.45
N SER A 22 -13.12 -6.48 -20.35
CA SER A 22 -12.67 -7.86 -20.32
C SER A 22 -11.21 -8.00 -20.78
N PHE A 23 -10.39 -8.66 -19.95
CA PHE A 23 -9.06 -9.14 -20.33
C PHE A 23 -9.18 -10.41 -21.20
N PRO A 24 -8.23 -10.68 -22.12
CA PRO A 24 -8.33 -11.83 -23.01
C PRO A 24 -8.17 -13.16 -22.26
N ALA A 25 -9.07 -14.10 -22.55
CA ALA A 25 -9.12 -15.43 -21.98
C ALA A 25 -7.82 -16.22 -22.20
N ALA A 26 -7.29 -16.81 -21.14
CA ALA A 26 -6.17 -17.71 -21.17
C ALA A 26 -6.49 -18.97 -21.96
N ARG A 27 -5.64 -19.32 -22.92
CA ARG A 27 -5.72 -20.58 -23.67
C ARG A 27 -5.40 -21.75 -22.75
N SER A 28 -6.32 -22.70 -22.63
CA SER A 28 -6.08 -23.98 -21.98
C SER A 28 -5.09 -24.80 -22.81
N SER A 29 -3.88 -24.98 -22.32
CA SER A 29 -2.97 -26.01 -22.78
C SER A 29 -2.80 -27.04 -21.67
N THR A 30 -3.40 -28.21 -21.84
CA THR A 30 -3.18 -29.37 -21.01
C THR A 30 -1.78 -29.91 -21.33
N GLN A 31 -0.76 -29.45 -20.60
CA GLN A 31 0.54 -30.10 -20.53
C GLN A 31 0.63 -30.85 -19.22
N LEU A 32 0.82 -32.16 -19.34
CA LEU A 32 1.20 -33.08 -18.26
C LEU A 32 2.57 -32.65 -17.73
N TYR A 33 2.61 -31.98 -16.57
CA TYR A 33 3.85 -31.69 -15.87
C TYR A 33 4.31 -32.94 -15.12
N GLN A 34 5.51 -33.44 -15.48
CA GLN A 34 6.27 -34.36 -14.63
C GLN A 34 6.66 -33.61 -13.34
N PHE A 35 6.20 -34.14 -12.21
CA PHE A 35 6.56 -33.65 -10.89
C PHE A 35 8.08 -33.73 -10.70
N ALA A 36 8.77 -32.60 -10.74
CA ALA A 36 10.08 -32.46 -10.16
C ALA A 36 9.95 -32.71 -8.65
N THR A 37 10.81 -33.51 -8.10
CA THR A 37 10.90 -33.89 -6.68
C THR A 37 10.81 -32.65 -5.81
N ALA A 38 9.65 -32.41 -5.20
CA ALA A 38 9.43 -31.36 -4.23
C ALA A 38 10.42 -31.56 -3.06
N SER A 39 11.16 -30.54 -2.72
CA SER A 39 11.89 -30.44 -1.46
C SER A 39 10.86 -30.55 -0.33
N GLN A 40 10.88 -31.65 0.36
CA GLN A 40 10.07 -32.10 1.50
C GLN A 40 9.10 -31.02 2.07
N GLY A 41 7.88 -30.93 1.50
CA GLY A 41 6.76 -30.30 2.19
C GLY A 41 6.77 -28.78 2.35
N LEU A 42 7.74 -28.06 1.80
CA LEU A 42 7.75 -26.60 1.80
C LEU A 42 6.78 -26.03 0.75
N VAL A 43 6.20 -24.87 1.05
CA VAL A 43 5.48 -24.09 0.03
C VAL A 43 6.48 -23.59 -1.02
N ASP A 44 6.31 -23.99 -2.29
CA ASP A 44 7.13 -23.48 -3.37
C ASP A 44 6.73 -22.02 -3.70
N VAL A 45 7.63 -21.11 -3.35
CA VAL A 45 7.46 -19.66 -3.57
C VAL A 45 8.14 -19.19 -4.86
N THR A 46 8.78 -20.08 -5.61
CA THR A 46 9.50 -19.78 -6.87
C THR A 46 8.63 -20.00 -8.10
N ASP A 47 7.73 -20.96 -8.03
CA ASP A 47 6.71 -21.18 -9.08
C ASP A 47 5.57 -20.19 -8.95
N ILE A 48 5.67 -19.09 -9.69
CA ILE A 48 4.66 -18.03 -9.70
C ILE A 48 3.29 -18.48 -10.26
N TRP A 49 3.26 -19.60 -10.95
CA TRP A 49 2.06 -20.21 -11.54
C TRP A 49 1.46 -21.31 -10.67
N SER A 50 2.11 -21.65 -9.56
CA SER A 50 1.59 -22.65 -8.62
C SER A 50 0.22 -22.21 -8.11
N PRO A 51 -0.80 -23.07 -8.19
CA PRO A 51 -2.15 -22.74 -7.76
C PRO A 51 -2.17 -22.46 -6.25
N ARG A 52 -3.00 -21.52 -5.86
CA ARG A 52 -3.28 -21.18 -4.45
C ARG A 52 -4.30 -22.17 -3.91
N ASP A 53 -3.99 -22.87 -2.82
CA ASP A 53 -4.94 -23.78 -2.17
C ASP A 53 -5.77 -23.06 -1.12
N VAL A 54 -6.66 -22.19 -1.59
CA VAL A 54 -7.51 -21.35 -0.75
C VAL A 54 -8.63 -22.19 -0.09
N TYR A 55 -9.07 -23.26 -0.73
CA TYR A 55 -10.09 -24.13 -0.17
C TYR A 55 -9.61 -24.90 1.07
N SER A 56 -8.40 -25.49 1.03
CA SER A 56 -7.82 -26.15 2.20
C SER A 56 -7.58 -25.15 3.34
N MET A 57 -7.21 -23.91 3.03
CA MET A 57 -7.05 -22.86 4.03
C MET A 57 -8.37 -22.51 4.71
N GLU A 58 -9.46 -22.36 3.96
CA GLU A 58 -10.79 -22.08 4.53
C GLU A 58 -11.27 -23.20 5.43
N GLN A 59 -11.11 -24.46 5.01
CA GLN A 59 -11.46 -25.63 5.82
C GLN A 59 -10.63 -25.70 7.10
N TRP A 60 -9.33 -25.48 7.01
CA TRP A 60 -8.43 -25.44 8.15
C TRP A 60 -8.84 -24.34 9.14
N ALA A 61 -9.11 -23.13 8.67
CA ALA A 61 -9.51 -22.02 9.50
C ALA A 61 -10.82 -22.34 10.26
N ALA A 62 -11.81 -22.93 9.56
CA ALA A 62 -13.05 -23.37 10.18
C ALA A 62 -12.84 -24.47 11.25
N GLN A 63 -11.97 -25.44 10.99
CA GLN A 63 -11.58 -26.47 11.98
C GLN A 63 -10.90 -25.89 13.21
N CYS A 64 -10.16 -24.79 13.02
CA CYS A 64 -9.54 -24.05 14.13
C CYS A 64 -10.50 -23.09 14.85
N GLY A 65 -11.78 -23.05 14.48
CA GLY A 65 -12.81 -22.26 15.17
C GLY A 65 -13.11 -20.91 14.56
N MET A 66 -12.61 -20.61 13.34
CA MET A 66 -13.04 -19.44 12.56
C MET A 66 -14.54 -19.54 12.27
N GLN A 67 -15.24 -18.42 12.39
CA GLN A 67 -16.67 -18.30 12.12
C GLN A 67 -16.91 -17.24 11.04
N LYS A 68 -17.90 -17.50 10.19
CA LYS A 68 -18.37 -16.58 9.14
C LYS A 68 -19.87 -16.37 9.28
N ALA A 69 -20.37 -15.21 8.92
CA ALA A 69 -21.79 -14.99 8.73
C ALA A 69 -22.32 -15.87 7.57
N ASP A 70 -23.59 -16.19 7.63
CA ASP A 70 -24.24 -17.01 6.58
C ASP A 70 -24.12 -16.33 5.22
N GLY A 71 -23.73 -17.13 4.20
CA GLY A 71 -23.53 -16.63 2.83
C GLY A 71 -22.23 -15.88 2.60
N VAL A 72 -21.34 -15.73 3.59
CA VAL A 72 -20.00 -15.19 3.38
C VAL A 72 -19.08 -16.28 2.86
N GLU A 73 -18.44 -16.04 1.70
CA GLU A 73 -17.60 -17.01 1.02
C GLU A 73 -16.40 -16.34 0.32
N LEU A 74 -15.35 -17.15 0.09
CA LEU A 74 -14.24 -16.74 -0.76
C LEU A 74 -14.67 -16.82 -2.23
N TYR A 75 -14.35 -15.76 -2.97
CA TYR A 75 -14.68 -15.62 -4.38
C TYR A 75 -13.48 -15.16 -5.18
N SER A 76 -13.36 -15.66 -6.40
CA SER A 76 -12.37 -15.22 -7.39
C SER A 76 -12.95 -15.38 -8.78
N GLU A 77 -12.75 -14.40 -9.65
CA GLU A 77 -13.16 -14.46 -11.06
C GLU A 77 -12.17 -15.27 -11.91
N ASP A 78 -10.88 -15.22 -11.57
CA ASP A 78 -9.78 -15.77 -12.37
C ASP A 78 -9.01 -16.91 -11.67
N GLY A 79 -9.36 -17.23 -10.41
CA GLY A 79 -8.64 -18.19 -9.57
C GLY A 79 -7.28 -17.70 -9.06
N GLY A 80 -6.91 -16.46 -9.36
CA GLY A 80 -5.64 -15.83 -8.95
C GLY A 80 -5.80 -14.85 -7.81
N ASP A 81 -6.73 -13.91 -7.95
CA ASP A 81 -7.07 -12.95 -6.91
C ASP A 81 -8.36 -13.33 -6.19
N TYR A 82 -8.32 -13.34 -4.86
CA TYR A 82 -9.42 -13.77 -4.01
C TYR A 82 -9.89 -12.63 -3.12
N THR A 83 -11.22 -12.54 -2.93
CA THR A 83 -11.87 -11.65 -1.98
C THR A 83 -12.95 -12.40 -1.21
N LEU A 84 -13.50 -11.78 -0.16
CA LEU A 84 -14.72 -12.23 0.49
C LEU A 84 -15.93 -11.52 -0.10
N ILE A 85 -16.99 -12.27 -0.37
CA ILE A 85 -18.29 -11.72 -0.77
C ILE A 85 -19.38 -12.21 0.17
N THR A 86 -20.53 -11.53 0.20
CA THR A 86 -21.72 -12.01 0.91
C THR A 86 -22.84 -12.33 -0.07
N GLN A 87 -23.28 -13.59 -0.11
CA GLN A 87 -24.40 -14.03 -0.95
C GLN A 87 -25.78 -13.67 -0.36
N SER A 88 -25.86 -13.55 0.97
CA SER A 88 -27.12 -13.32 1.70
C SER A 88 -27.33 -11.87 2.13
N GLY A 89 -26.31 -11.00 1.95
CA GLY A 89 -26.26 -9.69 2.58
C GLY A 89 -25.93 -9.76 4.06
N VAL A 90 -25.49 -8.61 4.63
CA VAL A 90 -25.13 -8.49 6.07
C VAL A 90 -25.66 -7.16 6.58
N GLY A 91 -26.36 -7.18 7.72
CA GLY A 91 -26.85 -5.96 8.36
C GLY A 91 -25.77 -5.14 9.03
N ALA A 92 -25.96 -3.83 9.13
CA ALA A 92 -25.08 -2.89 9.83
C ALA A 92 -24.75 -3.37 11.27
N GLY A 93 -23.48 -3.29 11.66
CA GLY A 93 -23.01 -3.71 12.99
C GLY A 93 -22.94 -5.21 13.21
N GLN A 94 -23.32 -6.04 12.23
CA GLN A 94 -23.22 -7.50 12.37
C GLN A 94 -21.79 -7.99 12.17
N PRO A 95 -21.34 -9.01 12.94
CA PRO A 95 -20.06 -9.66 12.70
C PRO A 95 -20.12 -10.45 11.40
N VAL A 96 -19.08 -10.29 10.56
CA VAL A 96 -18.95 -10.92 9.24
C VAL A 96 -18.01 -12.11 9.30
N VAL A 97 -16.86 -11.94 9.95
CA VAL A 97 -15.86 -12.99 10.18
C VAL A 97 -15.28 -12.82 11.57
N MET A 98 -15.10 -13.95 12.28
CA MET A 98 -14.37 -14.01 13.55
C MET A 98 -13.25 -15.04 13.44
N VAL A 99 -12.03 -14.63 13.77
CA VAL A 99 -10.81 -15.46 13.71
C VAL A 99 -10.24 -15.61 15.12
N PRO A 100 -10.12 -16.83 15.65
CA PRO A 100 -9.55 -17.03 16.98
C PRO A 100 -8.06 -16.66 17.02
N ALA A 101 -7.63 -16.13 18.15
CA ALA A 101 -6.23 -15.71 18.39
C ALA A 101 -5.22 -16.83 18.12
N SER A 102 -5.62 -18.10 18.28
CA SER A 102 -4.77 -19.28 18.09
C SER A 102 -4.25 -19.43 16.66
N ILE A 103 -4.96 -18.89 15.65
CA ILE A 103 -4.54 -18.93 14.25
C ILE A 103 -4.09 -17.57 13.71
N VAL A 104 -4.19 -16.51 14.50
CA VAL A 104 -3.62 -15.20 14.14
C VAL A 104 -2.10 -15.29 14.14
N VAL A 105 -1.48 -14.95 13.00
CA VAL A 105 -0.02 -14.91 12.89
C VAL A 105 0.48 -13.63 13.54
N ASN A 106 1.20 -13.79 14.65
CA ASN A 106 1.61 -12.68 15.50
C ASN A 106 3.12 -12.50 15.50
N GLY A 107 3.64 -11.35 15.07
CA GLY A 107 5.06 -11.06 15.02
C GLY A 107 5.73 -11.11 16.42
N ALA A 108 5.02 -10.69 17.49
CA ALA A 108 5.57 -10.72 18.84
C ALA A 108 5.78 -12.15 19.39
N SER A 109 5.10 -13.17 18.83
CA SER A 109 5.26 -14.56 19.26
C SER A 109 6.64 -15.16 18.98
N VAL A 110 7.46 -14.53 18.13
CA VAL A 110 8.84 -14.97 17.84
C VAL A 110 9.68 -15.06 19.12
N GLU A 111 9.59 -14.07 20.00
CA GLU A 111 10.34 -14.08 21.25
C GLU A 111 9.80 -15.11 22.27
N GLN A 112 8.51 -15.44 22.20
CA GLN A 112 7.92 -16.51 23.01
C GLN A 112 8.37 -17.88 22.51
N GLU A 113 8.51 -18.05 21.20
CA GLU A 113 8.88 -19.32 20.56
C GLU A 113 10.39 -19.61 20.69
N PHE A 114 11.25 -18.62 20.48
CA PHE A 114 12.69 -18.78 20.39
C PHE A 114 13.46 -18.24 21.62
N GLY A 115 12.75 -17.66 22.56
CA GLY A 115 13.31 -17.06 23.76
C GLY A 115 13.53 -15.54 23.68
N PRO A 116 13.51 -14.87 24.84
CA PRO A 116 13.66 -13.43 24.90
C PRO A 116 15.02 -12.98 24.36
N GLY A 117 15.00 -11.94 23.54
CA GLY A 117 16.20 -11.36 22.95
C GLY A 117 16.78 -12.15 21.76
N CYS A 118 16.06 -13.14 21.21
CA CYS A 118 16.48 -13.89 20.02
C CYS A 118 16.67 -13.01 18.78
N LEU A 119 16.10 -11.80 18.76
CA LEU A 119 16.21 -10.83 17.67
C LEU A 119 17.13 -9.64 18.00
N ARG A 120 17.78 -9.62 19.18
CA ARG A 120 18.57 -8.46 19.67
C ARG A 120 19.57 -7.92 18.66
N ASP A 121 20.36 -8.81 18.04
CA ASP A 121 21.40 -8.40 17.10
C ASP A 121 20.78 -7.83 15.81
N ALA A 122 19.69 -8.42 15.32
CA ALA A 122 18.95 -7.94 14.17
C ALA A 122 18.30 -6.59 14.43
N GLU A 123 17.70 -6.42 15.61
CA GLU A 123 17.13 -5.13 16.05
C GLU A 123 18.21 -4.06 16.12
N ALA A 124 19.40 -4.38 16.64
CA ALA A 124 20.52 -3.44 16.67
C ALA A 124 20.94 -2.99 15.27
N VAL A 125 20.93 -3.88 14.27
CA VAL A 125 21.18 -3.52 12.86
C VAL A 125 20.13 -2.52 12.35
N LEU A 126 18.85 -2.77 12.60
CA LEU A 126 17.76 -1.88 12.16
C LEU A 126 17.78 -0.54 12.88
N MET A 127 18.10 -0.51 14.19
CA MET A 127 18.24 0.71 14.96
C MET A 127 19.40 1.57 14.46
N LYS A 128 20.52 0.96 14.08
CA LYS A 128 21.64 1.67 13.46
C LYS A 128 21.26 2.32 12.14
N VAL A 129 20.50 1.63 11.30
CA VAL A 129 19.94 2.21 10.06
C VAL A 129 19.09 3.45 10.36
N ASP A 130 18.27 3.37 11.41
CA ASP A 130 17.39 4.47 11.83
C ASP A 130 18.20 5.66 12.40
N GLU A 131 19.29 5.40 13.14
CA GLU A 131 20.20 6.44 13.61
C GLU A 131 20.92 7.15 12.45
N ASP A 132 21.37 6.40 11.45
CA ASP A 132 22.02 6.99 10.26
C ASP A 132 21.03 7.84 9.44
N ALA A 133 19.76 7.44 9.36
CA ALA A 133 18.69 8.23 8.75
C ALA A 133 18.44 9.53 9.52
N ARG A 134 18.35 9.46 10.87
CA ARG A 134 18.19 10.65 11.74
C ARG A 134 19.36 11.63 11.63
N ARG A 135 20.59 11.14 11.50
CA ARG A 135 21.78 12.01 11.28
C ARG A 135 21.69 12.78 9.95
N LYS A 136 20.96 12.27 8.98
CA LYS A 136 20.67 12.92 7.68
C LYS A 136 19.43 13.81 7.72
N GLY A 137 18.77 13.95 8.89
CA GLY A 137 17.55 14.73 9.06
C GLY A 137 16.27 14.00 8.62
N GLU A 138 16.35 12.68 8.39
CA GLU A 138 15.19 11.84 8.05
C GLU A 138 14.43 11.41 9.33
N PRO A 139 13.11 11.20 9.27
CA PRO A 139 12.33 10.79 10.44
C PRO A 139 12.68 9.36 10.87
N SER A 140 12.60 9.09 12.19
CA SER A 140 12.73 7.74 12.74
C SER A 140 11.58 6.85 12.29
N THR A 141 11.91 5.64 11.84
CA THR A 141 10.93 4.63 11.39
C THR A 141 11.04 3.31 12.17
N SER A 142 11.91 3.22 13.19
CA SER A 142 12.15 1.99 13.95
C SER A 142 10.88 1.43 14.60
N HIS A 143 10.03 2.30 15.16
CA HIS A 143 8.75 1.93 15.77
C HIS A 143 7.77 1.24 14.81
N TYR A 144 7.92 1.45 13.50
CA TYR A 144 7.13 0.82 12.45
C TYR A 144 7.84 -0.41 11.88
N ARG A 145 9.16 -0.34 11.72
CA ARG A 145 9.95 -1.39 11.08
C ARG A 145 10.13 -2.63 11.95
N LEU A 146 10.39 -2.47 13.25
CA LEU A 146 10.61 -3.61 14.14
C LEU A 146 9.42 -4.58 14.21
N PRO A 147 8.17 -4.13 14.39
CA PRO A 147 7.02 -5.03 14.35
C PRO A 147 6.86 -5.76 13.01
N LEU A 148 7.14 -5.08 11.88
CA LEU A 148 7.07 -5.70 10.55
C LEU A 148 8.19 -6.75 10.36
N PHE A 149 9.40 -6.46 10.87
CA PHE A 149 10.52 -7.40 10.84
C PHE A 149 10.20 -8.66 11.66
N LYS A 150 9.66 -8.51 12.87
CA LYS A 150 9.22 -9.63 13.70
C LYS A 150 8.17 -10.49 12.98
N LEU A 151 7.20 -9.85 12.32
CA LEU A 151 6.19 -10.58 11.55
C LEU A 151 6.81 -11.34 10.36
N MET A 152 7.75 -10.73 9.63
CA MET A 152 8.48 -11.41 8.54
C MET A 152 9.25 -12.62 9.06
N VAL A 153 9.95 -12.50 10.21
CA VAL A 153 10.67 -13.62 10.83
C VAL A 153 9.71 -14.75 11.22
N LYS A 154 8.52 -14.39 11.78
CA LYS A 154 7.48 -15.37 12.11
C LYS A 154 7.01 -16.14 10.87
N ILE A 155 6.75 -15.44 9.76
CA ILE A 155 6.34 -16.08 8.50
C ILE A 155 7.44 -17.02 7.98
N LEU A 156 8.71 -16.60 8.03
CA LEU A 156 9.83 -17.45 7.63
C LEU A 156 9.99 -18.68 8.51
N SER A 157 9.82 -18.53 9.83
CA SER A 157 9.84 -19.64 10.79
C SER A 157 8.76 -20.67 10.47
N GLU A 158 7.55 -20.22 10.16
CA GLU A 158 6.46 -21.12 9.79
C GLU A 158 6.68 -21.75 8.39
N TRP A 159 7.21 -20.98 7.45
CA TRP A 159 7.53 -21.49 6.11
C TRP A 159 8.58 -22.60 6.16
N GLU A 160 9.65 -22.46 6.97
CA GLU A 160 10.71 -23.50 7.05
C GLU A 160 10.25 -24.79 7.73
N LYS A 161 9.18 -24.76 8.55
CA LYS A 161 8.55 -25.95 9.11
C LYS A 161 7.80 -26.78 8.05
N GLY A 162 7.46 -26.17 6.91
CA GLY A 162 6.69 -26.82 5.85
C GLY A 162 5.35 -27.34 6.36
N GLN A 163 5.04 -28.60 6.04
CA GLN A 163 3.77 -29.25 6.45
C GLN A 163 3.64 -29.44 7.96
N ASP A 164 4.72 -29.34 8.73
CA ASP A 164 4.68 -29.40 10.20
C ASP A 164 4.22 -28.07 10.82
N SER A 165 4.13 -27.01 10.05
CA SER A 165 3.55 -25.74 10.49
C SER A 165 2.03 -25.86 10.59
N MET A 166 1.46 -25.43 11.72
CA MET A 166 0.00 -25.33 11.83
C MET A 166 -0.61 -24.34 10.82
N TRP A 167 0.17 -23.34 10.37
CA TRP A 167 -0.25 -22.36 9.35
C TRP A 167 0.03 -22.80 7.91
N TYR A 168 0.49 -24.03 7.67
CA TYR A 168 0.79 -24.51 6.32
C TYR A 168 -0.36 -24.29 5.32
N PRO A 169 -1.64 -24.58 5.64
CA PRO A 169 -2.75 -24.34 4.71
C PRO A 169 -2.90 -22.86 4.34
N TRP A 170 -2.69 -21.94 5.32
CA TRP A 170 -2.70 -20.51 5.04
C TRP A 170 -1.49 -20.10 4.19
N LEU A 171 -0.27 -20.53 4.52
CA LEU A 171 0.92 -20.24 3.72
C LEU A 171 0.76 -20.71 2.27
N ASN A 172 0.16 -21.88 2.07
CA ASN A 172 -0.07 -22.46 0.74
C ASN A 172 -1.19 -21.75 -0.05
N SER A 173 -2.07 -21.02 0.62
CA SER A 173 -3.13 -20.21 -0.02
C SER A 173 -2.66 -18.82 -0.49
N LEU A 174 -1.47 -18.37 -0.06
CA LEU A 174 -0.98 -17.03 -0.34
C LEU A 174 -0.48 -16.87 -1.79
N PRO A 175 -0.52 -15.64 -2.37
CA PRO A 175 0.03 -15.41 -3.71
C PRO A 175 1.53 -15.65 -3.74
N ARG A 176 2.02 -16.12 -4.88
CA ARG A 176 3.46 -16.31 -5.14
C ARG A 176 4.07 -15.09 -5.82
N GLN A 177 3.26 -14.29 -6.50
CA GLN A 177 3.68 -13.11 -7.24
C GLN A 177 3.15 -11.83 -6.57
N PHE A 178 4.00 -10.82 -6.51
CA PHE A 178 3.68 -9.48 -6.00
C PHE A 178 4.08 -8.43 -7.03
N TYR A 179 3.32 -7.33 -7.05
CA TYR A 179 3.47 -6.26 -8.05
C TYR A 179 3.98 -4.94 -7.46
N ASN A 180 4.24 -4.91 -6.14
CA ASN A 180 4.70 -3.74 -5.40
C ASN A 180 6.17 -3.33 -5.69
N GLY A 181 6.61 -2.23 -5.08
CA GLY A 181 7.93 -1.66 -5.26
C GLY A 181 9.08 -2.62 -4.99
N VAL A 182 8.94 -3.52 -4.00
CA VAL A 182 9.94 -4.57 -3.68
C VAL A 182 10.14 -5.53 -4.84
N SER A 183 9.07 -5.82 -5.56
CA SER A 183 9.03 -6.81 -6.64
C SER A 183 9.32 -6.22 -8.02
N MET A 184 9.36 -4.89 -8.14
CA MET A 184 9.68 -4.18 -9.38
C MET A 184 11.12 -4.42 -9.82
N THR A 185 11.35 -4.48 -11.13
CA THR A 185 12.67 -4.60 -11.76
C THR A 185 13.23 -3.21 -12.12
N SER A 186 14.51 -3.13 -12.56
CA SER A 186 15.07 -1.89 -13.08
C SER A 186 14.23 -1.31 -14.23
N LYS A 187 13.68 -2.18 -15.09
CA LYS A 187 12.80 -1.77 -16.19
C LYS A 187 11.48 -1.16 -15.70
N CYS A 188 10.94 -1.64 -14.60
CA CYS A 188 9.78 -1.03 -13.96
C CYS A 188 10.11 0.40 -13.47
N PHE A 189 11.24 0.57 -12.76
CA PHE A 189 11.69 1.88 -12.27
C PHE A 189 11.93 2.88 -13.40
N ASP A 190 12.40 2.42 -14.56
CA ASP A 190 12.61 3.25 -15.75
C ASP A 190 11.31 3.87 -16.30
N CYS A 191 10.15 3.40 -15.88
CA CYS A 191 8.83 3.82 -16.37
C CYS A 191 7.96 4.48 -15.29
N LEU A 192 8.49 4.65 -14.07
CA LEU A 192 7.76 5.25 -12.94
C LEU A 192 7.94 6.77 -12.92
N PRO A 193 6.87 7.54 -12.67
CA PRO A 193 7.00 8.95 -12.32
C PRO A 193 7.84 9.13 -11.05
N PRO A 194 8.54 10.27 -10.89
CA PRO A 194 9.51 10.46 -9.81
C PRO A 194 8.99 10.12 -8.40
N TYR A 195 7.75 10.54 -8.07
CA TYR A 195 7.17 10.26 -6.75
C TYR A 195 6.85 8.78 -6.54
N ALA A 196 6.22 8.13 -7.52
CA ALA A 196 5.95 6.70 -7.47
C ALA A 196 7.26 5.88 -7.44
N GLY A 197 8.26 6.30 -8.21
CA GLY A 197 9.59 5.71 -8.21
C GLY A 197 10.27 5.83 -6.84
N TRP A 198 10.17 6.99 -6.18
CA TRP A 198 10.72 7.22 -4.85
C TRP A 198 10.05 6.33 -3.79
N LEU A 199 8.72 6.23 -3.78
CA LEU A 199 7.99 5.35 -2.86
C LEU A 199 8.36 3.88 -3.08
N ALA A 200 8.34 3.41 -4.33
CA ALA A 200 8.72 2.05 -4.68
C ALA A 200 10.18 1.72 -4.31
N TYR A 201 11.08 2.69 -4.50
CA TYR A 201 12.49 2.57 -4.08
C TYR A 201 12.63 2.45 -2.57
N ASN A 202 11.88 3.23 -1.80
CA ASN A 202 11.89 3.17 -0.33
C ASN A 202 11.46 1.78 0.18
N GLU A 203 10.41 1.20 -0.42
CA GLU A 203 9.99 -0.16 -0.06
C GLU A 203 11.09 -1.19 -0.37
N ARG A 204 11.74 -1.08 -1.51
CA ARG A 204 12.86 -1.95 -1.88
C ARG A 204 14.07 -1.76 -0.96
N HIS A 205 14.32 -0.54 -0.52
CA HIS A 205 15.41 -0.21 0.41
C HIS A 205 15.14 -0.78 1.80
N ASN A 206 13.91 -0.68 2.29
CA ASN A 206 13.46 -1.29 3.54
C ASN A 206 13.65 -2.82 3.52
N PHE A 207 13.27 -3.48 2.42
CA PHE A 207 13.57 -4.90 2.23
C PHE A 207 15.07 -5.20 2.31
N GLY A 208 15.92 -4.36 1.71
CA GLY A 208 17.37 -4.47 1.81
C GLY A 208 17.88 -4.45 3.25
N HIS A 209 17.36 -3.52 4.07
CA HIS A 209 17.68 -3.43 5.49
C HIS A 209 17.22 -4.66 6.28
N PHE A 210 16.03 -5.19 6.00
CA PHE A 210 15.53 -6.41 6.64
C PHE A 210 16.38 -7.64 6.28
N ASN A 211 16.74 -7.76 5.01
CA ASN A 211 17.64 -8.85 4.58
C ASN A 211 19.03 -8.74 5.21
N MET A 212 19.55 -7.52 5.42
CA MET A 212 20.79 -7.29 6.15
C MET A 212 20.66 -7.69 7.63
N ALA A 213 19.60 -7.26 8.30
CA ALA A 213 19.33 -7.61 9.69
C ALA A 213 19.13 -9.12 9.87
N LEU A 214 18.45 -9.78 8.92
CA LEU A 214 18.27 -11.24 8.92
C LEU A 214 19.61 -11.98 8.85
N LYS A 215 20.55 -11.51 8.01
CA LYS A 215 21.87 -12.17 7.81
C LYS A 215 22.86 -11.91 8.93
N GLN A 216 22.76 -10.76 9.61
CA GLN A 216 23.71 -10.34 10.65
C GLN A 216 23.21 -10.61 12.07
N GLY A 217 21.92 -10.91 12.24
CA GLY A 217 21.23 -10.88 13.51
C GLY A 217 21.21 -12.19 14.30
N ASN A 218 21.94 -13.22 13.91
CA ASN A 218 21.93 -14.54 14.62
C ASN A 218 20.51 -15.07 14.89
N ILE A 219 19.61 -14.91 13.93
CA ILE A 219 18.20 -15.28 14.07
C ILE A 219 18.06 -16.80 14.12
N PRO A 220 17.16 -17.37 14.91
CA PRO A 220 16.97 -18.82 15.06
C PRO A 220 16.21 -19.44 13.87
N LEU A 221 16.70 -19.19 12.67
CA LEU A 221 16.25 -19.79 11.41
C LEU A 221 17.41 -20.55 10.78
N SER A 222 17.12 -21.56 9.96
CA SER A 222 18.14 -22.32 9.28
C SER A 222 18.95 -21.42 8.31
N PRO A 223 20.26 -21.69 8.12
CA PRO A 223 21.04 -20.97 7.12
C PRO A 223 20.46 -21.09 5.70
N ASN A 224 19.79 -22.20 5.39
CA ASN A 224 19.12 -22.38 4.10
C ASN A 224 17.96 -21.40 3.93
N THR A 225 17.16 -21.18 4.96
CA THR A 225 16.06 -20.20 4.96
C THR A 225 16.59 -18.78 4.84
N ILE A 226 17.56 -18.40 5.68
CA ILE A 226 18.15 -17.05 5.67
C ILE A 226 18.78 -16.69 4.31
N ASN A 227 19.38 -17.68 3.63
CA ASN A 227 20.01 -17.47 2.33
C ASN A 227 19.09 -17.71 1.13
N ASN A 228 17.86 -18.18 1.35
CA ASN A 228 16.85 -18.33 0.30
C ASN A 228 16.23 -16.96 -0.02
N ARG A 229 16.81 -16.28 -1.01
CA ARG A 229 16.40 -14.93 -1.40
C ARG A 229 14.92 -14.83 -1.78
N GLU A 230 14.38 -15.83 -2.46
CA GLU A 230 12.98 -15.81 -2.91
C GLU A 230 12.03 -16.02 -1.72
N ALA A 231 12.33 -16.93 -0.81
CA ALA A 231 11.54 -17.12 0.41
C ALA A 231 11.56 -15.87 1.31
N VAL A 232 12.74 -15.25 1.51
CA VAL A 232 12.89 -14.03 2.31
C VAL A 232 12.11 -12.87 1.68
N LYS A 233 12.19 -12.71 0.35
CA LYS A 233 11.44 -11.68 -0.37
C LYS A 233 9.94 -11.92 -0.33
N TRP A 234 9.52 -13.19 -0.48
CA TRP A 234 8.12 -13.57 -0.39
C TRP A 234 7.56 -13.30 1.01
N ALA A 235 8.24 -13.72 2.07
CA ALA A 235 7.81 -13.48 3.44
C ALA A 235 7.73 -11.99 3.79
N TYR A 236 8.68 -11.18 3.29
CA TYR A 236 8.62 -9.73 3.41
C TYR A 236 7.36 -9.16 2.74
N ASN A 237 7.08 -9.57 1.50
CA ASN A 237 5.90 -9.13 0.76
C ASN A 237 4.60 -9.54 1.47
N VAL A 238 4.51 -10.77 1.97
CA VAL A 238 3.36 -11.24 2.76
C VAL A 238 3.17 -10.37 4.00
N ALA A 239 4.25 -10.15 4.78
CA ALA A 239 4.20 -9.28 5.95
C ALA A 239 3.76 -7.85 5.59
N LEU A 240 4.36 -7.27 4.52
CA LEU A 240 4.11 -5.89 4.10
C LEU A 240 2.68 -5.64 3.62
N THR A 241 2.08 -6.62 2.93
CA THR A 241 0.79 -6.42 2.24
C THR A 241 -0.42 -6.97 2.97
N ARG A 242 -0.23 -7.68 4.11
CA ARG A 242 -1.32 -8.37 4.81
C ARG A 242 -1.41 -8.09 6.30
N PHE A 243 -0.53 -7.25 6.84
CA PHE A 243 -0.54 -6.97 8.28
C PHE A 243 -1.69 -6.06 8.69
N PHE A 244 -2.12 -6.27 9.95
CA PHE A 244 -2.94 -5.34 10.71
C PHE A 244 -2.13 -4.83 11.90
N GLU A 245 -2.29 -3.55 12.25
CA GLU A 245 -1.68 -3.00 13.47
C GLU A 245 -2.56 -3.24 14.67
N VAL A 246 -1.94 -3.75 15.74
CA VAL A 246 -2.55 -3.87 17.07
C VAL A 246 -1.71 -3.12 18.08
N TRP A 247 -2.36 -2.52 19.08
CA TRP A 247 -1.72 -1.59 20.03
C TRP A 247 -1.71 -2.10 21.46
N GLN A 248 -1.85 -3.41 21.67
CA GLN A 248 -1.92 -3.97 23.02
C GLN A 248 -1.01 -5.21 23.18
N PRO A 249 -0.20 -5.23 24.25
CA PRO A 249 0.16 -4.14 25.18
C PRO A 249 1.06 -3.09 24.53
N GLU A 250 1.75 -3.45 23.44
CA GLU A 250 2.63 -2.61 22.64
C GLU A 250 2.20 -2.64 21.17
N ARG A 251 2.73 -1.70 20.39
CA ARG A 251 2.52 -1.69 18.93
C ARG A 251 3.09 -2.96 18.31
N ASN A 252 2.25 -3.71 17.65
CA ASN A 252 2.59 -4.98 17.04
C ASN A 252 1.89 -5.12 15.67
N LYS A 253 2.36 -6.09 14.86
CA LYS A 253 1.75 -6.42 13.58
C LYS A 253 1.34 -7.89 13.57
N VAL A 254 0.11 -8.12 13.12
CA VAL A 254 -0.49 -9.44 13.04
C VAL A 254 -1.12 -9.67 11.66
N ILE A 255 -1.35 -10.93 11.30
CA ILE A 255 -2.17 -11.31 10.14
C ILE A 255 -3.26 -12.26 10.62
N GLY A 256 -4.51 -11.95 10.28
CA GLY A 256 -5.64 -12.85 10.51
C GLY A 256 -5.95 -13.63 9.24
N PRO A 257 -5.67 -14.96 9.18
CA PRO A 257 -6.10 -15.78 8.07
C PRO A 257 -7.60 -15.62 7.78
N MET A 258 -8.00 -15.62 6.52
CA MET A 258 -9.32 -15.23 6.00
C MET A 258 -9.58 -13.72 6.01
N ILE A 259 -9.31 -13.00 7.11
CA ILE A 259 -9.49 -11.54 7.16
C ILE A 259 -8.54 -10.84 6.18
N ASP A 260 -7.34 -11.40 6.00
CA ASP A 260 -6.30 -10.90 5.08
C ASP A 260 -6.64 -11.10 3.60
N MET A 261 -7.77 -11.74 3.28
CA MET A 261 -8.29 -11.90 1.91
C MET A 261 -9.30 -10.81 1.53
N ILE A 262 -9.71 -9.94 2.47
CA ILE A 262 -10.66 -8.87 2.18
C ILE A 262 -9.94 -7.75 1.42
N ASN A 263 -10.49 -7.36 0.27
CA ASN A 263 -9.89 -6.36 -0.60
C ASN A 263 -10.14 -4.91 -0.13
N HIS A 264 -9.40 -3.98 -0.71
CA HIS A 264 -9.47 -2.55 -0.43
C HIS A 264 -10.64 -1.86 -1.15
N ALA A 265 -11.25 -0.87 -0.47
CA ALA A 265 -12.00 0.19 -1.11
C ALA A 265 -11.71 1.53 -0.41
N ALA A 266 -11.82 2.65 -1.15
CA ALA A 266 -11.70 3.99 -0.57
C ALA A 266 -12.84 4.25 0.43
N GLU A 267 -14.05 3.77 0.12
CA GLU A 267 -15.21 3.75 1.01
C GLU A 267 -15.50 2.30 1.45
N PRO A 268 -14.85 1.81 2.51
CA PRO A 268 -14.98 0.43 2.94
C PRO A 268 -16.34 0.15 3.56
N ASN A 269 -16.87 -1.06 3.36
CA ASN A 269 -18.12 -1.49 3.98
C ASN A 269 -17.92 -2.32 5.27
N CYS A 270 -16.67 -2.66 5.61
CA CYS A 270 -16.32 -3.40 6.79
C CYS A 270 -15.18 -2.73 7.57
N GLN A 271 -15.14 -3.03 8.87
CA GLN A 271 -14.05 -2.65 9.77
C GLN A 271 -13.46 -3.90 10.42
N ILE A 272 -12.12 -3.94 10.49
CA ILE A 272 -11.37 -4.99 11.18
C ILE A 272 -10.91 -4.47 12.54
N SER A 273 -11.04 -5.30 13.56
CA SER A 273 -10.51 -5.05 14.90
C SER A 273 -9.96 -6.34 15.51
N PHE A 274 -9.12 -6.19 16.54
CA PHE A 274 -8.63 -7.30 17.36
C PHE A 274 -8.96 -7.02 18.82
N ASP A 275 -9.52 -8.02 19.51
CA ASP A 275 -9.86 -7.88 20.92
C ASP A 275 -8.62 -8.04 21.83
N GLN A 276 -8.80 -7.87 23.14
CA GLN A 276 -7.72 -8.01 24.14
C GLN A 276 -7.11 -9.41 24.20
N SER A 277 -7.85 -10.43 23.75
CA SER A 277 -7.38 -11.81 23.67
C SER A 277 -6.66 -12.11 22.36
N GLY A 278 -6.64 -11.14 21.42
CA GLY A 278 -6.02 -11.27 20.09
C GLY A 278 -6.93 -11.93 19.05
N ASN A 279 -8.22 -12.15 19.34
CA ASN A 279 -9.16 -12.61 18.33
C ASN A 279 -9.43 -11.50 17.32
N GLY A 280 -9.39 -11.84 16.03
CA GLY A 280 -9.73 -10.93 14.95
C GLY A 280 -11.22 -10.92 14.65
N GLN A 281 -11.79 -9.74 14.39
CA GLN A 281 -13.20 -9.58 14.05
C GLN A 281 -13.34 -8.60 12.88
N VAL A 282 -14.24 -8.97 11.96
CA VAL A 282 -14.73 -8.11 10.89
C VAL A 282 -16.19 -7.78 11.14
N VAL A 283 -16.54 -6.51 11.09
CA VAL A 283 -17.92 -6.02 11.34
C VAL A 283 -18.36 -5.17 10.15
N ALA A 284 -19.61 -5.35 9.70
CA ALA A 284 -20.22 -4.50 8.68
C ALA A 284 -20.46 -3.10 9.22
N LEU A 285 -20.05 -2.07 8.50
CA LEU A 285 -20.23 -0.65 8.87
C LEU A 285 -21.66 -0.16 8.60
N TYR A 286 -22.29 -0.72 7.57
CA TYR A 286 -23.66 -0.45 7.14
C TYR A 286 -24.25 -1.70 6.50
N ASP A 287 -25.51 -1.65 6.07
CA ASP A 287 -26.15 -2.79 5.40
C ASP A 287 -25.44 -3.09 4.07
N ILE A 288 -24.94 -4.31 3.94
CA ILE A 288 -24.25 -4.79 2.74
C ILE A 288 -25.22 -5.66 1.93
N PRO A 289 -25.54 -5.30 0.69
CA PRO A 289 -26.44 -6.09 -0.15
C PRO A 289 -25.91 -7.47 -0.48
N ALA A 290 -26.80 -8.41 -0.77
CA ALA A 290 -26.45 -9.73 -1.30
C ALA A 290 -25.67 -9.61 -2.63
N GLY A 291 -24.67 -10.47 -2.81
CA GLY A 291 -23.78 -10.48 -3.98
C GLY A 291 -22.66 -9.44 -3.93
N SER A 292 -22.54 -8.65 -2.83
CA SER A 292 -21.54 -7.60 -2.72
C SER A 292 -20.20 -8.12 -2.18
N PRO A 293 -19.05 -7.58 -2.66
CA PRO A 293 -17.78 -7.82 -2.05
C PRO A 293 -17.69 -7.14 -0.68
N LEU A 294 -16.98 -7.77 0.24
CA LEU A 294 -16.57 -7.18 1.52
C LEU A 294 -15.29 -6.38 1.30
N THR A 295 -15.23 -5.18 1.84
CA THR A 295 -14.10 -4.28 1.62
C THR A 295 -13.65 -3.61 2.91
N VAL A 296 -12.34 -3.34 3.01
CA VAL A 296 -11.70 -2.62 4.11
C VAL A 296 -10.75 -1.55 3.59
N SER A 297 -10.35 -0.61 4.42
CA SER A 297 -9.33 0.37 4.04
C SER A 297 -7.93 -0.19 4.30
N TYR A 298 -7.05 -0.10 3.30
CA TYR A 298 -5.61 -0.43 3.43
C TYR A 298 -4.75 0.77 3.82
N GLY A 299 -5.33 1.97 3.86
CA GLY A 299 -4.62 3.20 4.21
C GLY A 299 -5.37 4.46 3.78
N ASP A 300 -4.64 5.55 3.61
CA ASP A 300 -5.19 6.84 3.22
C ASP A 300 -5.78 6.77 1.79
N PRO A 301 -7.10 6.97 1.63
CA PRO A 301 -7.76 6.91 0.33
C PRO A 301 -7.49 8.16 -0.54
N THR A 302 -6.89 9.21 0.02
CA THR A 302 -6.67 10.48 -0.70
C THR A 302 -5.56 10.42 -1.74
N ASN A 303 -4.71 9.37 -1.72
CA ASN A 303 -3.65 9.22 -2.70
C ASN A 303 -3.40 7.74 -3.07
N PRO A 304 -3.58 7.36 -4.33
CA PRO A 304 -3.39 5.98 -4.78
C PRO A 304 -1.92 5.55 -4.82
N THR A 305 -0.97 6.49 -4.91
CA THR A 305 0.44 6.18 -5.16
C THR A 305 1.12 5.41 -4.03
N PRO A 306 0.88 5.67 -2.73
CA PRO A 306 1.37 4.82 -1.65
C PRO A 306 0.80 3.39 -1.70
N ILE A 307 -0.50 3.23 -1.98
CA ILE A 307 -1.14 1.92 -2.13
C ILE A 307 -0.51 1.17 -3.31
N PHE A 308 -0.33 1.84 -4.46
CA PHE A 308 0.38 1.28 -5.61
C PHE A 308 1.81 0.82 -5.24
N ALA A 309 2.58 1.62 -4.52
CA ALA A 309 3.97 1.28 -4.16
C ALA A 309 4.06 0.12 -3.17
N GLN A 310 3.17 0.06 -2.18
CA GLN A 310 3.17 -0.94 -1.10
C GLN A 310 2.49 -2.25 -1.51
N TYR A 311 1.34 -2.17 -2.19
CA TYR A 311 0.50 -3.34 -2.51
C TYR A 311 0.60 -3.79 -3.96
N GLY A 312 0.94 -2.90 -4.90
CA GLY A 312 1.14 -3.23 -6.31
C GLY A 312 -0.14 -3.20 -7.14
N PHE A 313 -1.19 -2.53 -6.68
CA PHE A 313 -2.38 -2.24 -7.45
C PHE A 313 -2.75 -0.76 -7.38
N LEU A 314 -3.62 -0.31 -8.26
CA LEU A 314 -4.13 1.05 -8.30
C LEU A 314 -5.61 1.04 -7.91
N PRO A 315 -6.02 1.71 -6.80
CA PRO A 315 -7.43 1.88 -6.49
C PRO A 315 -8.15 2.62 -7.63
N GLN A 316 -9.29 2.09 -8.07
CA GLN A 316 -10.07 2.70 -9.16
C GLN A 316 -10.96 3.85 -8.69
N ASP A 317 -11.31 3.85 -7.41
CA ASP A 317 -12.22 4.80 -6.75
C ASP A 317 -11.49 5.95 -6.06
N CYS A 318 -10.21 6.16 -6.36
CA CYS A 318 -9.42 7.21 -5.75
C CYS A 318 -9.85 8.61 -6.25
N ALA A 319 -10.33 9.43 -5.31
CA ALA A 319 -10.87 10.76 -5.63
C ALA A 319 -9.78 11.80 -5.94
N THR A 320 -8.59 11.64 -5.37
CA THR A 320 -7.52 12.65 -5.48
C THR A 320 -6.15 12.02 -5.71
N ILE A 321 -5.21 12.79 -6.25
CA ILE A 321 -3.78 12.48 -6.26
C ILE A 321 -2.99 13.67 -5.72
N PHE A 322 -1.80 13.42 -5.18
CA PHE A 322 -0.96 14.49 -4.65
C PHE A 322 -0.32 15.32 -5.75
N CYS A 323 -0.09 16.60 -5.41
CA CYS A 323 0.83 17.45 -6.16
C CYS A 323 2.23 16.81 -6.22
N LYS A 324 2.79 16.65 -7.41
CA LYS A 324 4.12 16.08 -7.63
C LYS A 324 5.25 17.10 -7.51
N ALA A 325 5.07 18.15 -6.74
CA ALA A 325 6.04 19.21 -6.52
C ALA A 325 7.11 18.84 -5.47
N ILE A 326 7.79 17.71 -5.65
CA ILE A 326 8.83 17.23 -4.71
C ILE A 326 9.94 18.29 -4.54
N HIS A 327 10.26 19.04 -5.60
CA HIS A 327 11.25 20.11 -5.55
C HIS A 327 10.85 21.28 -4.66
N LEU A 328 9.58 21.39 -4.25
CA LEU A 328 9.03 22.39 -3.34
C LEU A 328 8.90 21.88 -1.89
N GLU A 329 9.50 20.76 -1.53
CA GLU A 329 9.40 20.16 -0.18
C GLU A 329 9.81 21.15 0.93
N LYS A 330 10.84 21.97 0.68
CA LYS A 330 11.27 23.00 1.63
C LYS A 330 10.20 24.06 1.84
N GLN A 331 9.58 24.54 0.77
CA GLN A 331 8.53 25.56 0.79
C GLN A 331 7.26 25.02 1.48
N ILE A 332 6.91 23.75 1.24
CA ILE A 332 5.79 23.06 1.90
C ILE A 332 5.98 23.12 3.43
N ARG A 333 7.18 22.73 3.91
CA ARG A 333 7.50 22.75 5.35
C ARG A 333 7.51 24.16 5.93
N GLU A 334 8.02 25.14 5.19
CA GLU A 334 8.06 26.53 5.62
C GLU A 334 6.67 27.14 5.77
N LEU A 335 5.70 26.72 4.94
CA LEU A 335 4.30 27.13 5.09
C LEU A 335 3.55 26.39 6.21
N GLY A 336 4.16 25.34 6.81
CA GLY A 336 3.50 24.50 7.80
C GLY A 336 2.49 23.52 7.18
N TYR A 337 2.59 23.24 5.87
CA TYR A 337 1.70 22.34 5.17
C TYR A 337 2.22 20.92 5.20
N GLU A 338 1.28 19.97 5.16
CA GLU A 338 1.56 18.54 4.97
C GLU A 338 1.50 18.20 3.47
N PHE A 339 2.31 17.23 3.06
CA PHE A 339 2.34 16.83 1.65
C PHE A 339 1.00 16.25 1.16
N ASN A 340 0.25 15.59 2.04
CA ASN A 340 -1.07 15.03 1.77
C ASN A 340 -2.20 16.05 1.62
N GLU A 341 -1.91 17.34 1.78
CA GLU A 341 -2.88 18.42 1.56
C GLU A 341 -2.78 19.04 0.16
N LEU A 342 -1.78 18.63 -0.63
CA LEU A 342 -1.49 19.16 -1.97
C LEU A 342 -2.14 18.30 -3.04
N LEU A 343 -3.43 18.41 -3.18
CA LEU A 343 -4.26 17.49 -3.92
C LEU A 343 -4.75 18.05 -5.25
N PHE A 344 -4.90 17.16 -6.24
CA PHE A 344 -5.61 17.35 -7.49
C PHE A 344 -6.75 16.34 -7.55
N GLN A 345 -7.95 16.79 -7.91
CA GLN A 345 -9.12 15.92 -8.04
C GLN A 345 -9.00 15.06 -9.30
N THR A 346 -9.12 13.76 -9.17
CA THR A 346 -8.92 12.82 -10.29
C THR A 346 -10.03 12.85 -11.33
N GLN A 347 -11.24 13.29 -10.93
CA GLN A 347 -12.41 13.33 -11.81
C GLN A 347 -12.67 14.68 -12.44
N SER A 348 -12.23 15.79 -11.82
CA SER A 348 -12.46 17.15 -12.30
C SER A 348 -11.20 17.90 -12.70
N GLY A 349 -10.03 17.49 -12.21
CA GLY A 349 -8.79 18.23 -12.35
C GLY A 349 -8.68 19.46 -11.44
N GLU A 350 -9.64 19.68 -10.55
CA GLU A 350 -9.60 20.79 -9.59
C GLU A 350 -8.39 20.73 -8.69
N ILE A 351 -7.86 21.89 -8.35
CA ILE A 351 -6.61 22.07 -7.61
C ILE A 351 -6.93 22.52 -6.20
N ALA A 352 -6.42 21.82 -5.19
CA ALA A 352 -6.57 22.25 -3.80
C ALA A 352 -5.93 23.64 -3.56
N PRO A 353 -6.56 24.53 -2.75
CA PRO A 353 -6.05 25.88 -2.52
C PRO A 353 -4.59 25.92 -2.07
N LYS A 354 -4.15 24.99 -1.23
CA LYS A 354 -2.77 24.91 -0.75
C LYS A 354 -1.73 24.67 -1.84
N VAL A 355 -2.12 24.11 -2.98
CA VAL A 355 -1.23 23.99 -4.15
C VAL A 355 -0.96 25.39 -4.71
N TRP A 356 -1.97 26.24 -4.84
CA TRP A 356 -1.80 27.63 -5.25
C TRP A 356 -0.91 28.41 -4.29
N ASP A 357 -1.11 28.22 -2.99
CA ASP A 357 -0.30 28.86 -1.94
C ASP A 357 1.19 28.54 -2.10
N ILE A 358 1.53 27.28 -2.38
CA ILE A 358 2.93 26.85 -2.51
C ILE A 358 3.58 27.43 -3.76
N PHE A 359 2.89 27.43 -4.90
CA PHE A 359 3.45 27.98 -6.13
C PHE A 359 3.62 29.51 -6.03
N LEU A 360 2.66 30.19 -5.41
CA LEU A 360 2.81 31.62 -5.13
C LEU A 360 3.95 31.90 -4.17
N TYR A 361 4.07 31.13 -3.08
CA TYR A 361 5.16 31.29 -2.11
C TYR A 361 6.55 31.07 -2.74
N ASP A 362 6.72 30.06 -3.58
CA ASP A 362 7.96 29.82 -4.31
C ASP A 362 8.30 30.96 -5.27
N LEU A 363 7.30 31.49 -5.97
CA LEU A 363 7.43 32.65 -6.83
C LEU A 363 7.90 33.89 -6.06
N LEU A 364 7.25 34.19 -4.92
CA LEU A 364 7.58 35.32 -4.06
C LEU A 364 8.99 35.18 -3.46
N LYS A 365 9.39 33.98 -3.01
CA LYS A 365 10.74 33.73 -2.49
C LYS A 365 11.83 34.06 -3.50
N LYS A 366 11.58 33.83 -4.78
CA LYS A 366 12.54 34.09 -5.86
C LYS A 366 12.62 35.57 -6.22
N ASN A 367 11.49 36.28 -6.17
CA ASN A 367 11.36 37.61 -6.76
C ASN A 367 11.16 38.75 -5.72
N ASP A 368 10.51 38.45 -4.58
CA ASP A 368 10.18 39.41 -3.52
C ASP A 368 10.18 38.72 -2.15
N PRO A 369 11.36 38.56 -1.50
CA PRO A 369 11.48 37.91 -0.20
C PRO A 369 10.69 38.58 0.94
N GLY A 370 10.41 39.88 0.83
CA GLY A 370 9.61 40.62 1.82
C GLY A 370 8.16 40.19 1.78
N SER A 371 7.56 40.15 0.58
CA SER A 371 6.21 39.62 0.36
C SER A 371 6.12 38.13 0.68
N ALA A 372 7.17 37.34 0.40
CA ALA A 372 7.20 35.93 0.76
C ALA A 372 7.06 35.73 2.28
N GLN A 373 7.74 36.53 3.09
CA GLN A 373 7.64 36.45 4.55
C GLN A 373 6.23 36.76 5.06
N GLN A 374 5.59 37.80 4.51
CA GLN A 374 4.24 38.19 4.90
C GLN A 374 3.20 37.13 4.47
N PHE A 375 3.29 36.66 3.24
CA PHE A 375 2.43 35.61 2.72
C PHE A 375 2.61 34.28 3.48
N GLY A 376 3.84 33.89 3.77
CA GLY A 376 4.14 32.71 4.57
C GLY A 376 3.55 32.79 5.99
N ALA A 377 3.63 33.96 6.64
CA ALA A 377 2.99 34.17 7.94
C ALA A 377 1.46 34.09 7.82
N ALA A 378 0.85 34.62 6.76
CA ALA A 378 -0.58 34.49 6.51
C ALA A 378 -1.02 33.03 6.34
N CYS A 379 -0.26 32.22 5.59
CA CYS A 379 -0.50 30.78 5.45
C CYS A 379 -0.44 30.03 6.79
N GLN A 380 0.60 30.30 7.60
CA GLN A 380 0.79 29.67 8.91
C GLN A 380 -0.31 30.04 9.92
N ASN A 381 -0.87 31.25 9.82
CA ASN A 381 -1.89 31.75 10.72
C ASN A 381 -3.32 31.57 10.17
N ASN A 382 -3.50 30.95 9.00
CA ASN A 382 -4.77 30.81 8.28
C ASN A 382 -5.46 32.17 8.05
N ASP A 383 -4.68 33.22 7.73
CA ASP A 383 -5.19 34.55 7.39
C ASP A 383 -5.63 34.58 5.92
N GLU A 384 -6.85 34.10 5.68
CA GLU A 384 -7.41 33.98 4.33
C GLU A 384 -7.56 35.34 3.63
N GLN A 385 -7.77 36.45 4.37
CA GLN A 385 -7.89 37.78 3.77
C GLN A 385 -6.54 38.23 3.17
N THR A 386 -5.47 38.09 3.90
CA THR A 386 -4.13 38.42 3.41
C THR A 386 -3.72 37.49 2.28
N LYS A 387 -3.97 36.20 2.41
CA LYS A 387 -3.70 35.21 1.33
C LYS A 387 -4.41 35.62 0.04
N GLN A 388 -5.70 35.94 0.10
CA GLN A 388 -6.48 36.32 -1.08
C GLN A 388 -5.92 37.57 -1.76
N GLN A 389 -5.49 38.59 -1.00
CA GLN A 389 -4.86 39.79 -1.57
C GLN A 389 -3.62 39.47 -2.40
N TYR A 390 -2.76 38.57 -1.88
CA TYR A 390 -1.57 38.12 -2.61
C TYR A 390 -1.95 37.30 -3.86
N HIS A 391 -2.91 36.40 -3.73
CA HIS A 391 -3.40 35.63 -4.87
C HIS A 391 -3.96 36.53 -5.97
N ASP A 392 -4.76 37.53 -5.63
CA ASP A 392 -5.30 38.48 -6.61
C ASP A 392 -4.20 39.28 -7.31
N GLN A 393 -3.22 39.73 -6.53
CA GLN A 393 -2.11 40.53 -7.05
C GLN A 393 -1.17 39.75 -7.97
N TYR A 394 -0.90 38.49 -7.67
CA TYR A 394 0.08 37.67 -8.38
C TYR A 394 -0.55 36.55 -9.21
N PHE A 395 -1.86 36.57 -9.42
CA PHE A 395 -2.62 35.50 -10.08
C PHE A 395 -2.01 35.06 -11.40
N ALA A 396 -1.78 35.98 -12.32
CA ALA A 396 -1.26 35.67 -13.64
C ALA A 396 0.10 34.93 -13.59
N TYR A 397 0.99 35.35 -12.70
CA TYR A 397 2.31 34.73 -12.56
C TYR A 397 2.22 33.34 -11.91
N THR A 398 1.35 33.17 -10.93
CA THR A 398 1.12 31.88 -10.27
C THR A 398 0.45 30.90 -11.23
N LEU A 399 -0.49 31.36 -12.03
CA LEU A 399 -1.17 30.58 -13.07
C LEU A 399 -0.15 30.03 -14.09
N GLU A 400 0.75 30.88 -14.60
CA GLU A 400 1.78 30.45 -15.54
C GLU A 400 2.74 29.42 -14.90
N ALA A 401 3.15 29.62 -13.66
CA ALA A 401 4.01 28.67 -12.94
C ALA A 401 3.30 27.31 -12.76
N LEU A 402 2.01 27.32 -12.46
CA LEU A 402 1.20 26.10 -12.36
C LEU A 402 1.02 25.41 -13.72
N LYS A 403 0.74 26.18 -14.78
CA LYS A 403 0.66 25.64 -16.16
C LYS A 403 1.96 24.95 -16.55
N GLU A 404 3.11 25.61 -16.35
CA GLU A 404 4.42 25.02 -16.66
C GLU A 404 4.65 23.71 -15.91
N HIS A 405 4.32 23.70 -14.61
CA HIS A 405 4.43 22.51 -13.77
C HIS A 405 3.53 21.36 -14.27
N VAL A 406 2.26 21.63 -14.54
CA VAL A 406 1.30 20.64 -15.05
C VAL A 406 1.73 20.08 -16.40
N TYR A 407 2.15 20.92 -17.33
CA TYR A 407 2.65 20.48 -18.64
C TYR A 407 3.95 19.68 -18.52
N SER A 408 4.83 19.99 -17.56
CA SER A 408 6.01 19.18 -17.29
C SER A 408 5.63 17.76 -16.85
N ILE A 409 4.65 17.64 -15.93
CA ILE A 409 4.16 16.33 -15.48
C ILE A 409 3.56 15.53 -16.64
N LEU A 410 2.77 16.16 -17.49
CA LEU A 410 2.16 15.51 -18.66
C LEU A 410 3.23 14.97 -19.62
N ARG A 411 4.20 15.80 -20.01
CA ARG A 411 5.30 15.37 -20.89
C ARG A 411 6.09 14.21 -20.30
N ASP A 412 6.40 14.26 -19.00
CA ASP A 412 7.13 13.18 -18.31
C ASP A 412 6.31 11.89 -18.32
N ALA A 413 5.02 11.96 -17.95
CA ALA A 413 4.14 10.79 -17.90
C ALA A 413 3.89 10.17 -19.29
N GLU A 414 3.77 10.98 -20.35
CA GLU A 414 3.68 10.51 -21.75
C GLU A 414 4.94 9.74 -22.15
N GLY A 415 6.13 10.32 -21.88
CA GLY A 415 7.41 9.68 -22.19
C GLY A 415 7.60 8.37 -21.43
N LEU A 416 7.26 8.33 -20.15
CA LEU A 416 7.34 7.13 -19.32
C LEU A 416 6.36 6.04 -19.78
N THR A 417 5.15 6.42 -20.18
CA THR A 417 4.13 5.50 -20.70
C THR A 417 4.56 4.91 -22.05
N ALA A 418 5.04 5.75 -22.97
CA ALA A 418 5.55 5.30 -24.27
C ALA A 418 6.72 4.31 -24.08
N LYS A 419 7.62 4.59 -23.14
CA LYS A 419 8.71 3.67 -22.79
C LYS A 419 8.19 2.35 -22.24
N ALA A 420 7.22 2.36 -21.33
CA ALA A 420 6.61 1.17 -20.77
C ALA A 420 6.00 0.25 -21.83
N GLN A 421 5.35 0.82 -22.83
CA GLN A 421 4.71 0.08 -23.93
C GLN A 421 5.71 -0.67 -24.84
N THR A 422 7.00 -0.36 -24.77
CA THR A 422 8.05 -1.08 -25.52
C THR A 422 8.48 -2.39 -24.86
N TYR A 423 8.05 -2.66 -23.63
CA TYR A 423 8.51 -3.82 -22.89
C TYR A 423 7.60 -5.03 -23.08
N ASP A 424 8.22 -6.21 -23.11
CA ASP A 424 7.57 -7.50 -23.14
C ASP A 424 6.84 -7.76 -21.80
N LEU A 425 5.52 -7.89 -21.84
CA LEU A 425 4.69 -8.04 -20.64
C LEU A 425 4.86 -9.40 -19.95
N GLU A 426 5.22 -10.47 -20.67
CA GLU A 426 5.49 -11.77 -20.07
C GLU A 426 6.75 -11.70 -19.19
N ARG A 427 7.77 -10.96 -19.64
CA ARG A 427 9.01 -10.74 -18.89
C ARG A 427 8.89 -9.66 -17.82
N HIS A 428 7.95 -8.75 -17.98
CA HIS A 428 7.73 -7.60 -17.11
C HIS A 428 6.26 -7.47 -16.69
N PRO A 429 5.70 -8.46 -15.95
CA PRO A 429 4.27 -8.54 -15.61
C PRO A 429 3.77 -7.38 -14.74
N ARG A 430 4.67 -6.54 -14.22
CA ARG A 430 4.33 -5.35 -13.40
C ARG A 430 4.15 -4.08 -14.23
N VAL A 431 4.50 -4.11 -15.51
CA VAL A 431 4.36 -2.94 -16.40
C VAL A 431 2.91 -2.49 -16.57
N PRO A 432 1.90 -3.38 -16.70
CA PRO A 432 0.52 -2.95 -16.84
C PRO A 432 0.02 -2.06 -15.71
N VAL A 433 0.32 -2.36 -14.44
CA VAL A 433 -0.09 -1.53 -13.31
C VAL A 433 0.65 -0.18 -13.27
N ILE A 434 1.89 -0.14 -13.77
CA ILE A 434 2.66 1.10 -13.94
C ILE A 434 2.01 1.98 -15.02
N VAL A 435 1.62 1.38 -16.14
CA VAL A 435 0.90 2.09 -17.22
C VAL A 435 -0.42 2.65 -16.71
N ALA A 436 -1.18 1.86 -15.95
CA ALA A 436 -2.44 2.32 -15.35
C ALA A 436 -2.21 3.52 -14.41
N HIS A 437 -1.16 3.48 -13.58
CA HIS A 437 -0.78 4.62 -12.73
C HIS A 437 -0.42 5.86 -13.55
N ASN A 438 0.37 5.71 -14.61
CA ASN A 438 0.74 6.82 -15.49
C ASN A 438 -0.48 7.40 -16.22
N GLN A 439 -1.42 6.54 -16.64
CA GLN A 439 -2.67 6.97 -17.27
C GLN A 439 -3.56 7.77 -16.31
N LEU A 440 -3.66 7.38 -15.04
CA LEU A 440 -4.36 8.16 -14.01
C LEU A 440 -3.72 9.56 -13.88
N VAL A 441 -2.39 9.64 -13.87
CA VAL A 441 -1.67 10.92 -13.84
C VAL A 441 -1.99 11.75 -15.09
N LEU A 442 -1.91 11.16 -16.28
CA LEU A 442 -2.20 11.84 -17.55
C LEU A 442 -3.64 12.36 -17.60
N GLN A 443 -4.60 11.55 -17.19
CA GLN A 443 -6.01 11.93 -17.14
C GLN A 443 -6.23 13.10 -16.17
N THR A 444 -5.77 13.01 -14.95
CA THR A 444 -5.97 14.05 -13.92
C THR A 444 -5.33 15.37 -14.34
N PHE A 445 -4.05 15.32 -14.70
CA PHE A 445 -3.32 16.54 -15.08
C PHE A 445 -3.74 17.09 -16.44
N GLY A 446 -4.27 16.27 -17.35
CA GLY A 446 -4.91 16.74 -18.58
C GLY A 446 -6.16 17.57 -18.33
N MET A 447 -7.03 17.12 -17.39
CA MET A 447 -8.18 17.92 -16.97
C MET A 447 -7.73 19.20 -16.24
N THR A 448 -6.72 19.11 -15.39
CA THR A 448 -6.15 20.28 -14.71
C THR A 448 -5.60 21.30 -15.71
N ALA A 449 -4.86 20.86 -16.74
CA ALA A 449 -4.38 21.74 -17.80
C ALA A 449 -5.52 22.47 -18.51
N ALA A 450 -6.60 21.76 -18.85
CA ALA A 450 -7.79 22.36 -19.48
C ALA A 450 -8.46 23.40 -18.60
N LEU A 451 -8.53 23.18 -17.26
CA LEU A 451 -9.05 24.19 -16.32
C LEU A 451 -8.14 25.41 -16.24
N LEU A 452 -6.82 25.24 -16.16
CA LEU A 452 -5.86 26.35 -16.11
C LEU A 452 -5.89 27.20 -17.39
N GLU A 453 -6.12 26.59 -18.57
CA GLU A 453 -6.28 27.33 -19.82
C GLU A 453 -7.56 28.18 -19.85
N GLN A 454 -8.63 27.76 -19.18
CA GLN A 454 -9.88 28.54 -19.08
C GLN A 454 -9.75 29.73 -18.12
N MET A 455 -8.76 29.74 -17.24
CA MET A 455 -8.54 30.81 -16.24
C MET A 455 -7.66 31.95 -16.79
N GLY A 456 -6.96 31.75 -17.87
CA GLY A 456 -6.05 32.74 -18.49
C GLY A 456 -6.24 32.92 -19.95
#